data_d0ba46efba0040f23b2d773b1a7251f1
#
_entry.id   d0ba46efba0040f23b2d773b1a7251f1
#
_cell.length_a   1.000
_cell.length_b   1.000
_cell.length_c   1.000
_cell.angle_alpha   90.00
_cell.angle_beta   90.00
_cell.angle_gamma   90.00
#
_symmetry.space_group_name_H-M   'P 1'
#
loop_
_entity.id
_entity.type
_entity.pdbx_description
1 polymer ?
#
loop_
_entity_poly.entity_id
_entity_poly.type
_entity_poly.pdbx_seq_one_letter_code
_entity_poly.pdbx_strand_id
1 'polypeptide(L)'
;MESEMLSSGAQPAFEEPSSDHFLYVAWGEDPPTRIPIVRRSDKRRRLIERCRTFAATTESSEGVVAATVYEVELMPPLPDIPRYDVLMLIRARLRTALLPIELRLRHLEPDFMMAARNKRRIGDTGRKRSASFLFNHFVADRPAVAMEGFDRVAGWFPDKLGVDNTTLLEPVDQAISPYAFMNYVRVPRGSRSFLLGMLTKPSFYTEVRRTLRAYDMTALPLLAKQV
;
A
#
# COMPACT_ATOMS: atom_id res chain seq x y z
N MET A 1 -34.15 1.03 10.80
CA MET A 1 -33.76 0.80 12.21
C MET A 1 -32.64 -0.28 12.31
N GLU A 2 -31.75 -0.37 11.31
CA GLU A 2 -30.61 -1.31 11.28
C GLU A 2 -29.23 -0.61 11.26
N SER A 3 -29.20 0.72 11.41
CA SER A 3 -27.99 1.52 11.24
C SER A 3 -27.15 1.69 12.54
N GLU A 4 -27.58 1.15 13.67
CA GLU A 4 -26.99 1.47 15.00
C GLU A 4 -26.15 0.37 15.64
N MET A 5 -25.95 -0.76 14.99
CA MET A 5 -25.17 -1.88 15.58
C MET A 5 -23.87 -2.21 14.85
N LEU A 6 -23.26 -1.29 14.13
CA LEU A 6 -21.85 -1.41 13.75
C LEU A 6 -21.05 -0.89 14.92
N SER A 7 -20.58 -1.82 15.76
CA SER A 7 -19.74 -1.61 16.94
C SER A 7 -18.74 -0.47 16.71
N SER A 8 -18.75 0.49 17.61
CA SER A 8 -17.80 1.58 17.72
C SER A 8 -16.42 1.02 18.11
N GLY A 9 -15.69 0.48 17.14
CA GLY A 9 -14.25 0.34 17.25
C GLY A 9 -13.68 1.74 17.51
N ALA A 10 -12.66 1.86 18.39
CA ALA A 10 -12.04 3.13 18.66
C ALA A 10 -11.69 3.82 17.34
N GLN A 11 -12.27 5.01 17.09
CA GLN A 11 -11.93 5.78 15.91
C GLN A 11 -10.43 6.07 15.95
N PRO A 12 -9.67 5.79 14.88
CA PRO A 12 -8.25 6.08 14.87
C PRO A 12 -8.04 7.60 14.98
N ALA A 13 -7.09 7.99 15.80
CA ALA A 13 -6.65 9.39 15.84
C ALA A 13 -5.81 9.67 14.58
N PHE A 14 -6.48 10.07 13.50
CA PHE A 14 -5.78 10.52 12.29
C PHE A 14 -5.07 11.84 12.58
N GLU A 15 -3.83 11.93 12.14
CA GLU A 15 -3.05 13.14 12.08
C GLU A 15 -3.37 13.92 10.79
N GLU A 16 -2.92 15.17 10.71
CA GLU A 16 -2.99 15.93 9.45
C GLU A 16 -2.27 15.18 8.33
N PRO A 17 -2.89 15.06 7.14
CA PRO A 17 -2.23 14.48 5.98
C PRO A 17 -0.91 15.22 5.66
N SER A 18 0.10 14.46 5.26
CA SER A 18 1.33 15.06 4.73
C SER A 18 1.03 15.84 3.45
N SER A 19 1.65 16.98 3.28
CA SER A 19 1.61 17.77 2.04
C SER A 19 2.44 17.15 0.91
N ASP A 20 3.21 16.09 1.19
CA ASP A 20 4.04 15.41 0.20
C ASP A 20 3.20 14.73 -0.88
N HIS A 21 3.78 14.66 -2.06
CA HIS A 21 3.27 13.92 -3.21
C HIS A 21 3.99 12.59 -3.36
N PHE A 22 3.27 11.59 -3.84
CA PHE A 22 3.77 10.23 -3.96
C PHE A 22 3.66 9.76 -5.41
N LEU A 23 4.62 8.94 -5.82
CA LEU A 23 4.54 8.15 -7.04
C LEU A 23 4.72 6.68 -6.65
N TYR A 24 3.65 5.92 -6.77
CA TYR A 24 3.67 4.48 -6.60
C TYR A 24 3.89 3.82 -7.96
N VAL A 25 4.84 2.89 -8.02
CA VAL A 25 5.22 2.20 -9.25
C VAL A 25 5.32 0.71 -8.96
N ALA A 26 4.83 -0.12 -9.88
CA ALA A 26 4.78 -1.56 -9.68
C ALA A 26 5.10 -2.34 -10.96
N TRP A 27 5.72 -3.50 -10.78
CA TRP A 27 6.10 -4.46 -11.82
C TRP A 27 5.66 -5.86 -11.44
N GLY A 28 5.15 -6.62 -12.40
CA GLY A 28 4.86 -8.05 -12.32
C GLY A 28 5.86 -8.88 -13.11
N GLU A 29 7.13 -8.86 -12.68
CA GLU A 29 8.23 -9.51 -13.42
C GLU A 29 8.13 -11.05 -13.37
N ASP A 30 7.85 -11.61 -12.18
CA ASP A 30 7.72 -13.06 -11.97
C ASP A 30 6.80 -13.35 -10.76
N PRO A 31 5.53 -12.90 -10.80
CA PRO A 31 4.60 -13.08 -9.69
C PRO A 31 4.15 -14.54 -9.58
N PRO A 32 3.82 -15.04 -8.38
CA PRO A 32 3.40 -16.42 -8.16
C PRO A 32 2.07 -16.71 -8.87
N THR A 33 1.94 -17.88 -9.48
CA THR A 33 0.72 -18.29 -10.19
C THR A 33 -0.31 -19.00 -9.31
N ARG A 34 0.12 -19.74 -8.28
CA ARG A 34 -0.76 -20.62 -7.49
C ARG A 34 -0.59 -20.58 -5.98
N ILE A 35 0.47 -19.95 -5.47
CA ILE A 35 0.80 -19.95 -4.04
C ILE A 35 1.03 -18.53 -3.54
N PRO A 36 0.69 -18.24 -2.27
CA PRO A 36 0.82 -16.88 -1.75
C PRO A 36 2.28 -16.41 -1.61
N ILE A 37 3.24 -17.34 -1.52
CA ILE A 37 4.65 -17.02 -1.29
C ILE A 37 5.36 -16.74 -2.61
N VAL A 38 5.94 -15.55 -2.73
CA VAL A 38 6.74 -15.15 -3.89
C VAL A 38 8.11 -15.83 -3.79
N ARG A 39 8.47 -16.65 -4.80
CA ARG A 39 9.73 -17.37 -4.84
C ARG A 39 10.86 -16.48 -5.35
N ARG A 40 12.10 -16.87 -5.08
CA ARG A 40 13.27 -16.20 -5.65
C ARG A 40 13.28 -16.35 -7.17
N SER A 41 13.62 -15.25 -7.85
CA SER A 41 13.68 -15.17 -9.30
C SER A 41 14.87 -14.30 -9.70
N ASP A 42 15.67 -14.79 -10.67
CA ASP A 42 16.80 -14.03 -11.18
C ASP A 42 16.36 -12.82 -12.01
N LYS A 43 15.23 -12.93 -12.69
CA LYS A 43 14.62 -11.81 -13.41
C LYS A 43 14.27 -10.70 -12.43
N ARG A 44 13.48 -11.02 -11.39
CA ARG A 44 13.08 -10.06 -10.36
C ARG A 44 14.29 -9.46 -9.66
N ARG A 45 15.33 -10.24 -9.33
CA ARG A 45 16.56 -9.72 -8.72
C ARG A 45 17.22 -8.65 -9.61
N ARG A 46 17.35 -8.90 -10.91
CA ARG A 46 17.91 -7.92 -11.86
C ARG A 46 17.07 -6.65 -11.94
N LEU A 47 15.73 -6.78 -11.95
CA LEU A 47 14.84 -5.63 -11.92
C LEU A 47 15.00 -4.83 -10.62
N ILE A 48 15.04 -5.50 -9.46
CA ILE A 48 15.28 -4.85 -8.15
C ILE A 48 16.60 -4.06 -8.16
N GLU A 49 17.68 -4.61 -8.70
CA GLU A 49 18.97 -3.92 -8.80
C GLU A 49 18.88 -2.66 -9.69
N ARG A 50 18.20 -2.74 -10.84
CA ARG A 50 17.90 -1.57 -11.69
C ARG A 50 17.07 -0.53 -10.95
N CYS A 51 16.01 -0.96 -10.27
CA CYS A 51 15.16 -0.09 -9.47
C CYS A 51 15.94 0.58 -8.32
N ARG A 52 16.82 -0.13 -7.64
CA ARG A 52 17.67 0.42 -6.56
C ARG A 52 18.63 1.48 -7.09
N THR A 53 19.26 1.23 -8.23
CA THR A 53 20.14 2.22 -8.89
C THR A 53 19.33 3.47 -9.29
N PHE A 54 18.14 3.27 -9.86
CA PHE A 54 17.23 4.37 -10.19
C PHE A 54 16.79 5.15 -8.95
N ALA A 55 16.41 4.45 -7.87
CA ALA A 55 15.98 5.07 -6.62
C ALA A 55 17.10 5.92 -5.99
N ALA A 56 18.33 5.39 -5.93
CA ALA A 56 19.49 6.10 -5.39
C ALA A 56 19.78 7.40 -6.17
N THR A 57 19.73 7.33 -7.51
CA THR A 57 19.91 8.53 -8.36
C THR A 57 18.74 9.53 -8.17
N THR A 58 17.52 9.00 -8.01
CA THR A 58 16.32 9.83 -7.84
C THR A 58 16.30 10.56 -6.50
N GLU A 59 16.79 9.95 -5.44
CA GLU A 59 16.90 10.60 -4.11
C GLU A 59 17.80 11.84 -4.11
N SER A 60 18.76 11.89 -5.03
CA SER A 60 19.65 13.06 -5.20
C SER A 60 18.98 14.20 -6.00
N SER A 61 17.77 14.00 -6.53
CA SER A 61 17.05 15.00 -7.30
C SER A 61 16.38 16.02 -6.38
N GLU A 62 16.36 17.27 -6.81
CA GLU A 62 15.74 18.36 -6.05
C GLU A 62 14.25 18.09 -5.78
N GLY A 63 13.81 18.35 -4.57
CA GLY A 63 12.42 18.16 -4.16
C GLY A 63 12.02 16.71 -3.84
N VAL A 64 12.87 15.73 -4.09
CA VAL A 64 12.64 14.34 -3.68
C VAL A 64 12.99 14.15 -2.21
N VAL A 65 12.08 13.54 -1.48
CA VAL A 65 12.25 13.23 -0.05
C VAL A 65 12.78 11.81 0.14
N ALA A 66 12.30 10.88 -0.68
CA ALA A 66 12.66 9.47 -0.60
C ALA A 66 12.30 8.73 -1.89
N ALA A 67 13.10 7.73 -2.25
CA ALA A 67 12.75 6.73 -3.26
C ALA A 67 13.10 5.34 -2.69
N THR A 68 12.11 4.48 -2.54
CA THR A 68 12.26 3.21 -1.82
C THR A 68 11.75 2.06 -2.65
N VAL A 69 12.55 0.99 -2.73
CA VAL A 69 12.21 -0.23 -3.47
C VAL A 69 11.80 -1.32 -2.50
N TYR A 70 10.78 -2.08 -2.89
CA TYR A 70 10.25 -3.19 -2.11
C TYR A 70 10.15 -4.45 -2.97
N GLU A 71 10.50 -5.57 -2.37
CA GLU A 71 10.26 -6.91 -2.93
C GLU A 71 9.04 -7.52 -2.26
N VAL A 72 8.05 -7.92 -3.05
CA VAL A 72 6.86 -8.60 -2.52
C VAL A 72 7.26 -10.01 -2.05
N GLU A 73 6.92 -10.33 -0.81
CA GLU A 73 7.20 -11.62 -0.17
C GLU A 73 5.97 -12.54 -0.16
N LEU A 74 4.79 -11.90 -0.08
CA LEU A 74 3.54 -12.61 0.08
C LEU A 74 2.40 -11.90 -0.65
N MET A 75 1.72 -12.65 -1.49
CA MET A 75 0.57 -12.24 -2.30
C MET A 75 -0.57 -13.22 -2.01
N PRO A 76 -1.57 -12.86 -1.21
CA PRO A 76 -2.69 -13.74 -0.92
C PRO A 76 -3.43 -14.18 -2.19
N PRO A 77 -3.94 -15.43 -2.26
CA PRO A 77 -4.65 -15.94 -3.43
C PRO A 77 -6.09 -15.41 -3.47
N LEU A 78 -6.25 -14.10 -3.63
CA LEU A 78 -7.53 -13.44 -3.76
C LEU A 78 -7.87 -13.23 -5.24
N PRO A 79 -9.17 -13.22 -5.62
CA PRO A 79 -9.58 -12.74 -6.93
C PRO A 79 -9.05 -11.31 -7.17
N ASP A 80 -8.69 -11.01 -8.40
CA ASP A 80 -8.26 -9.67 -8.86
C ASP A 80 -7.07 -9.07 -8.11
N ILE A 81 -6.32 -9.89 -7.34
CA ILE A 81 -5.12 -9.44 -6.64
C ILE A 81 -4.12 -8.86 -7.64
N PRO A 82 -3.54 -7.66 -7.38
CA PRO A 82 -2.50 -7.11 -8.21
C PRO A 82 -1.31 -8.06 -8.33
N ARG A 83 -0.88 -8.32 -9.56
CA ARG A 83 0.18 -9.28 -9.83
C ARG A 83 1.55 -8.61 -9.89
N TYR A 84 1.83 -7.78 -8.90
CA TYR A 84 3.09 -7.05 -8.78
C TYR A 84 4.00 -7.73 -7.76
N ASP A 85 5.25 -7.96 -8.12
CA ASP A 85 6.26 -8.58 -7.24
C ASP A 85 7.46 -7.66 -6.94
N VAL A 86 7.56 -6.52 -7.64
CA VAL A 86 8.47 -5.42 -7.32
C VAL A 86 7.69 -4.13 -7.24
N LEU A 87 7.92 -3.34 -6.19
CA LEU A 87 7.26 -2.08 -5.95
C LEU A 87 8.30 -0.98 -5.71
N MET A 88 7.96 0.25 -6.09
CA MET A 88 8.74 1.45 -5.73
C MET A 88 7.79 2.53 -5.26
N LEU A 89 8.16 3.20 -4.17
CA LEU A 89 7.45 4.37 -3.68
C LEU A 89 8.40 5.56 -3.62
N ILE A 90 8.07 6.60 -4.38
CA ILE A 90 8.82 7.86 -4.41
C ILE A 90 7.98 8.92 -3.71
N ARG A 91 8.59 9.66 -2.79
CA ARG A 91 7.99 10.77 -2.07
C ARG A 91 8.70 12.06 -2.44
N ALA A 92 7.97 13.08 -2.78
CA ALA A 92 8.48 14.40 -3.15
C ALA A 92 7.67 15.51 -2.48
N ARG A 93 8.30 16.66 -2.23
CA ARG A 93 7.64 17.83 -1.62
C ARG A 93 6.64 18.48 -2.56
N LEU A 94 6.90 18.43 -3.87
CA LEU A 94 6.06 19.03 -4.89
C LEU A 94 5.76 18.01 -5.99
N ARG A 95 4.54 18.07 -6.53
CA ARG A 95 4.16 17.23 -7.66
C ARG A 95 5.05 17.44 -8.88
N THR A 96 5.46 18.66 -9.13
CA THR A 96 6.32 19.00 -10.27
C THR A 96 7.66 18.29 -10.26
N ALA A 97 8.17 17.92 -9.08
CA ALA A 97 9.39 17.12 -8.95
C ALA A 97 9.19 15.66 -9.41
N LEU A 98 7.96 15.14 -9.42
CA LEU A 98 7.66 13.79 -9.88
C LEU A 98 7.57 13.66 -11.40
N LEU A 99 7.19 14.69 -12.13
CA LEU A 99 6.98 14.64 -13.58
C LEU A 99 8.20 14.14 -14.38
N PRO A 100 9.42 14.69 -14.18
CA PRO A 100 10.61 14.18 -14.86
C PRO A 100 10.97 12.76 -14.43
N ILE A 101 10.61 12.35 -13.21
CA ILE A 101 10.84 11.02 -12.70
C ILE A 101 9.90 10.02 -13.38
N GLU A 102 8.62 10.36 -13.53
CA GLU A 102 7.63 9.56 -14.26
C GLU A 102 8.10 9.25 -15.69
N LEU A 103 8.64 10.25 -16.39
CA LEU A 103 9.16 10.07 -17.74
C LEU A 103 10.37 9.12 -17.79
N ARG A 104 11.31 9.26 -16.86
CA ARG A 104 12.47 8.37 -16.78
C ARG A 104 12.10 6.93 -16.39
N LEU A 105 11.10 6.76 -15.53
CA LEU A 105 10.61 5.44 -15.10
C LEU A 105 10.05 4.60 -16.24
N ARG A 106 9.54 5.21 -17.31
CA ARG A 106 9.04 4.48 -18.50
C ARG A 106 10.10 3.57 -19.12
N HIS A 107 11.40 3.90 -18.99
CA HIS A 107 12.49 3.04 -19.46
C HIS A 107 12.69 1.78 -18.60
N LEU A 108 12.07 1.70 -17.43
CA LEU A 108 12.02 0.48 -16.62
C LEU A 108 10.75 -0.34 -16.87
N GLU A 109 9.91 0.09 -17.82
CA GLU A 109 8.70 -0.61 -18.28
C GLU A 109 7.79 -1.07 -17.13
N PRO A 110 7.31 -0.16 -16.26
CA PRO A 110 6.41 -0.54 -15.17
C PRO A 110 5.04 -0.95 -15.72
N ASP A 111 4.44 -1.97 -15.11
CA ASP A 111 3.07 -2.40 -15.41
C ASP A 111 2.04 -1.43 -14.85
N PHE A 112 2.40 -0.70 -13.79
CA PHE A 112 1.50 0.27 -13.17
C PHE A 112 2.26 1.45 -12.57
N MET A 113 1.73 2.65 -12.76
CA MET A 113 2.18 3.88 -12.09
C MET A 113 0.98 4.69 -11.62
N MET A 114 1.07 5.22 -10.40
CA MET A 114 0.02 6.03 -9.80
C MET A 114 0.64 7.21 -9.05
N ALA A 115 0.40 8.41 -9.55
CA ALA A 115 0.65 9.62 -8.78
C ALA A 115 -0.45 9.78 -7.72
N ALA A 116 -0.07 10.04 -6.49
CA ALA A 116 -0.99 10.07 -5.36
C ALA A 116 -0.65 11.18 -4.36
N ARG A 117 -1.62 11.50 -3.52
CA ARG A 117 -1.47 12.38 -2.35
C ARG A 117 -1.86 11.64 -1.07
N ASN A 118 -1.28 12.04 0.05
CA ASN A 118 -1.70 11.51 1.33
C ASN A 118 -3.10 12.04 1.70
N LYS A 119 -4.00 11.14 2.08
CA LYS A 119 -5.38 11.48 2.48
C LYS A 119 -5.67 11.22 3.95
N ARG A 120 -5.03 10.18 4.53
CA ARG A 120 -5.10 9.83 5.94
C ARG A 120 -3.72 9.42 6.42
N ARG A 121 -3.40 9.75 7.66
CA ARG A 121 -2.13 9.37 8.28
C ARG A 121 -2.33 9.03 9.76
N ILE A 122 -1.59 8.02 10.21
CA ILE A 122 -1.36 7.70 11.62
C ILE A 122 0.15 7.50 11.75
N GLY A 123 0.81 8.22 12.64
CA GLY A 123 2.24 8.10 12.86
C GLY A 123 3.10 8.30 11.61
N ASP A 124 4.32 7.78 11.65
CA ASP A 124 5.25 7.80 10.50
C ASP A 124 5.49 6.38 9.98
N THR A 125 5.03 6.14 8.76
CA THR A 125 5.29 4.87 8.08
C THR A 125 6.76 4.70 7.71
N GLY A 126 7.52 5.76 7.63
CA GLY A 126 8.96 5.88 7.45
C GLY A 126 9.74 4.68 6.89
N ARG A 127 10.94 4.90 6.43
CA ARG A 127 11.80 3.82 5.91
C ARG A 127 12.44 3.03 7.05
N LYS A 128 12.39 1.70 6.95
CA LYS A 128 13.16 0.82 7.83
C LYS A 128 13.67 -0.36 7.02
N ARG A 129 14.97 -0.38 6.74
CA ARG A 129 15.60 -1.46 5.97
C ARG A 129 15.24 -2.83 6.54
N SER A 130 14.92 -3.78 5.69
CA SER A 130 14.48 -5.14 6.04
C SER A 130 13.18 -5.23 6.84
N ALA A 131 12.46 -4.12 7.08
CA ALA A 131 11.11 -4.17 7.62
C ALA A 131 10.12 -4.65 6.56
N SER A 132 9.05 -5.29 7.02
CA SER A 132 7.92 -5.68 6.16
C SER A 132 6.87 -4.57 6.10
N PHE A 133 6.26 -4.44 4.95
CA PHE A 133 5.24 -3.44 4.65
C PHE A 133 4.03 -4.09 4.01
N LEU A 134 2.87 -3.55 4.31
CA LEU A 134 1.62 -3.86 3.63
C LEU A 134 1.33 -2.74 2.62
N PHE A 135 1.11 -3.11 1.38
CA PHE A 135 0.52 -2.28 0.34
C PHE A 135 -0.87 -2.83 0.05
N ASN A 136 -1.89 -2.21 0.61
CA ASN A 136 -3.26 -2.66 0.47
C ASN A 136 -4.00 -1.79 -0.53
N HIS A 137 -4.29 -2.34 -1.70
CA HIS A 137 -5.00 -1.66 -2.77
C HIS A 137 -6.50 -1.84 -2.55
N PHE A 138 -7.25 -0.75 -2.61
CA PHE A 138 -8.69 -0.77 -2.43
C PHE A 138 -9.41 -0.47 -3.74
N VAL A 139 -10.27 -1.39 -4.15
CA VAL A 139 -11.18 -1.21 -5.28
C VAL A 139 -12.56 -0.90 -4.75
N ALA A 140 -13.19 0.12 -5.29
CA ALA A 140 -14.56 0.52 -4.97
C ALA A 140 -15.13 1.42 -6.07
N ASP A 141 -16.41 1.24 -6.38
CA ASP A 141 -17.12 2.08 -7.36
C ASP A 141 -17.36 3.51 -6.84
N ARG A 142 -17.44 3.67 -5.52
CA ARG A 142 -17.70 4.94 -4.84
C ARG A 142 -16.55 5.27 -3.87
N PRO A 143 -15.45 5.89 -4.33
CA PRO A 143 -14.27 6.15 -3.50
C PRO A 143 -14.55 6.92 -2.21
N ALA A 144 -15.46 7.89 -2.23
CA ALA A 144 -15.81 8.68 -1.04
C ALA A 144 -16.49 7.81 0.03
N VAL A 145 -17.39 6.92 -0.36
CA VAL A 145 -18.08 5.97 0.54
C VAL A 145 -17.09 4.94 1.09
N ALA A 146 -16.22 4.42 0.23
CA ALA A 146 -15.16 3.50 0.64
C ALA A 146 -14.18 4.14 1.66
N MET A 147 -13.92 5.44 1.54
CA MET A 147 -13.10 6.18 2.51
C MET A 147 -13.72 6.19 3.91
N GLU A 148 -15.04 6.36 4.01
CA GLU A 148 -15.75 6.24 5.30
C GLU A 148 -15.61 4.83 5.89
N GLY A 149 -15.70 3.80 5.04
CA GLY A 149 -15.48 2.42 5.44
C GLY A 149 -14.06 2.18 5.94
N PHE A 150 -13.06 2.76 5.27
CA PHE A 150 -11.68 2.71 5.72
C PHE A 150 -11.51 3.38 7.10
N ASP A 151 -12.06 4.57 7.29
CA ASP A 151 -11.99 5.31 8.56
C ASP A 151 -12.58 4.49 9.73
N ARG A 152 -13.60 3.65 9.49
CA ARG A 152 -14.17 2.76 10.50
C ARG A 152 -13.29 1.58 10.87
N VAL A 153 -12.54 1.01 9.92
CA VAL A 153 -11.70 -0.17 10.17
C VAL A 153 -10.26 0.17 10.54
N ALA A 154 -9.80 1.38 10.28
CA ALA A 154 -8.41 1.76 10.49
C ALA A 154 -7.96 1.61 11.95
N GLY A 155 -8.84 1.85 12.93
CA GLY A 155 -8.56 1.68 14.35
C GLY A 155 -8.38 0.23 14.82
N TRP A 156 -8.92 -0.74 14.07
CA TRP A 156 -8.78 -2.16 14.40
C TRP A 156 -7.32 -2.64 14.36
N PHE A 157 -6.54 -2.15 13.41
CA PHE A 157 -5.14 -2.60 13.22
C PHE A 157 -4.20 -2.16 14.35
N PRO A 158 -4.21 -0.91 14.84
CA PRO A 158 -3.50 -0.52 16.04
C PRO A 158 -3.91 -1.35 17.27
N ASP A 159 -5.21 -1.47 17.52
CA ASP A 159 -5.76 -2.17 18.69
C ASP A 159 -5.42 -3.66 18.70
N LYS A 160 -5.60 -4.35 17.59
CA LYS A 160 -5.49 -5.82 17.54
C LYS A 160 -4.13 -6.35 17.10
N LEU A 161 -3.35 -5.56 16.34
CA LEU A 161 -2.10 -6.00 15.73
C LEU A 161 -0.90 -5.13 16.11
N GLY A 162 -1.11 -4.02 16.84
CA GLY A 162 -0.05 -3.11 17.25
C GLY A 162 0.56 -2.34 16.06
N VAL A 163 -0.24 -2.05 15.04
CA VAL A 163 0.18 -1.23 13.90
C VAL A 163 0.07 0.23 14.31
N ASP A 164 1.18 0.91 14.45
CA ASP A 164 1.30 2.29 14.93
C ASP A 164 1.42 3.35 13.82
N ASN A 165 1.22 2.95 12.58
CA ASN A 165 1.43 3.80 11.42
C ASN A 165 0.48 3.46 10.28
N THR A 166 0.14 4.47 9.48
CA THR A 166 -0.66 4.33 8.26
C THR A 166 -0.42 5.53 7.36
N THR A 167 -0.25 5.30 6.09
CA THR A 167 -0.24 6.34 5.04
C THR A 167 -1.20 5.93 3.94
N LEU A 168 -2.39 6.51 3.92
CA LEU A 168 -3.38 6.28 2.87
C LEU A 168 -3.13 7.24 1.71
N LEU A 169 -2.95 6.68 0.53
CA LEU A 169 -2.65 7.37 -0.71
C LEU A 169 -3.87 7.36 -1.63
N GLU A 170 -4.36 8.54 -1.96
CA GLU A 170 -5.44 8.76 -2.92
C GLU A 170 -4.84 9.10 -4.29
N PRO A 171 -5.23 8.44 -5.40
CA PRO A 171 -4.80 8.82 -6.74
C PRO A 171 -5.09 10.29 -7.04
N VAL A 172 -4.16 10.97 -7.69
CA VAL A 172 -4.40 12.35 -8.16
C VAL A 172 -5.42 12.37 -9.29
N ASP A 173 -5.39 11.34 -10.13
CA ASP A 173 -6.38 11.13 -11.19
C ASP A 173 -7.13 9.82 -10.93
N GLN A 174 -8.33 9.97 -10.37
CA GLN A 174 -9.23 8.85 -10.07
C GLN A 174 -9.77 8.17 -11.34
N ALA A 175 -9.88 8.90 -12.44
CA ALA A 175 -10.50 8.40 -13.66
C ALA A 175 -9.66 7.31 -14.34
N ILE A 176 -8.35 7.35 -14.15
CA ILE A 176 -7.42 6.39 -14.77
C ILE A 176 -6.89 5.34 -13.78
N SER A 177 -7.15 5.49 -12.49
CA SER A 177 -6.70 4.54 -11.48
C SER A 177 -7.72 3.41 -11.30
N PRO A 178 -7.31 2.12 -11.35
CA PRO A 178 -8.18 1.01 -11.00
C PRO A 178 -8.45 0.93 -9.48
N TYR A 179 -7.73 1.73 -8.69
CA TYR A 179 -7.83 1.73 -7.23
C TYR A 179 -8.45 3.04 -6.75
N ALA A 180 -9.42 2.93 -5.84
CA ALA A 180 -9.99 4.07 -5.14
C ALA A 180 -8.92 4.77 -4.26
N PHE A 181 -8.11 3.96 -3.58
CA PHE A 181 -6.94 4.40 -2.80
C PHE A 181 -6.05 3.21 -2.46
N MET A 182 -4.85 3.47 -1.98
CA MET A 182 -3.91 2.46 -1.49
C MET A 182 -3.44 2.83 -0.09
N ASN A 183 -3.43 1.86 0.82
CA ASN A 183 -2.88 2.03 2.16
C ASN A 183 -1.48 1.41 2.25
N TYR A 184 -0.52 2.21 2.68
CA TYR A 184 0.87 1.84 2.89
C TYR A 184 1.19 1.84 4.39
N VAL A 185 1.62 0.68 4.89
CA VAL A 185 1.79 0.44 6.34
C VAL A 185 3.05 -0.37 6.59
N ARG A 186 3.87 0.05 7.53
CA ARG A 186 4.92 -0.80 8.09
C ARG A 186 4.31 -1.76 9.11
N VAL A 187 4.43 -3.07 8.88
CA VAL A 187 3.83 -4.07 9.74
C VAL A 187 4.80 -4.58 10.79
N PRO A 188 4.35 -4.79 12.03
CA PRO A 188 5.18 -5.36 13.08
C PRO A 188 5.43 -6.86 12.81
N ARG A 189 6.57 -7.37 13.27
CA ARG A 189 6.90 -8.80 13.30
C ARG A 189 6.97 -9.53 11.96
N GLY A 190 7.01 -8.78 10.83
CA GLY A 190 7.14 -9.35 9.49
C GLY A 190 5.84 -9.86 8.87
N SER A 191 5.87 -10.08 7.55
CA SER A 191 4.71 -10.36 6.70
C SER A 191 3.89 -11.57 7.13
N ARG A 192 4.54 -12.68 7.46
CA ARG A 192 3.87 -13.94 7.81
C ARG A 192 3.17 -13.84 9.17
N SER A 193 3.85 -13.31 10.18
CA SER A 193 3.30 -13.14 11.53
C SER A 193 2.14 -12.15 11.52
N PHE A 194 2.24 -11.09 10.75
CA PHE A 194 1.17 -10.11 10.58
C PHE A 194 -0.08 -10.75 9.95
N LEU A 195 0.10 -11.47 8.83
CA LEU A 195 -1.03 -12.14 8.17
C LEU A 195 -1.68 -13.19 9.07
N LEU A 196 -0.89 -14.03 9.74
CA LEU A 196 -1.40 -15.03 10.67
C LEU A 196 -2.15 -14.35 11.83
N GLY A 197 -1.56 -13.33 12.44
CA GLY A 197 -2.17 -12.56 13.53
C GLY A 197 -3.50 -11.93 13.12
N MET A 198 -3.63 -11.49 11.87
CA MET A 198 -4.88 -10.96 11.32
C MET A 198 -5.93 -12.07 11.13
N LEU A 199 -5.56 -13.17 10.46
CA LEU A 199 -6.48 -14.23 10.06
C LEU A 199 -6.98 -15.09 11.25
N THR A 200 -6.23 -15.15 12.36
CA THR A 200 -6.62 -15.90 13.56
C THR A 200 -7.56 -15.13 14.48
N LYS A 201 -7.83 -13.86 14.23
CA LYS A 201 -8.74 -13.06 15.05
C LYS A 201 -10.18 -13.12 14.51
N PRO A 202 -11.17 -13.62 15.30
CA PRO A 202 -12.57 -13.62 14.88
C PRO A 202 -13.09 -12.23 14.52
N SER A 203 -12.65 -11.20 15.24
CA SER A 203 -13.02 -9.79 14.97
C SER A 203 -12.57 -9.29 13.60
N PHE A 204 -11.53 -9.86 12.98
CA PHE A 204 -11.18 -9.56 11.60
C PHE A 204 -12.34 -9.85 10.63
N TYR A 205 -13.06 -10.94 10.87
CA TYR A 205 -14.18 -11.35 10.01
C TYR A 205 -15.46 -10.58 10.33
N THR A 206 -15.74 -10.36 11.61
CA THR A 206 -16.99 -9.74 12.07
C THR A 206 -16.98 -8.22 12.02
N GLU A 207 -15.81 -7.60 12.11
CA GLU A 207 -15.65 -6.14 12.06
C GLU A 207 -15.04 -5.71 10.72
N VAL A 208 -13.79 -6.09 10.41
CA VAL A 208 -13.09 -5.60 9.22
C VAL A 208 -13.77 -6.08 7.94
N ARG A 209 -13.88 -7.40 7.73
CA ARG A 209 -14.46 -7.92 6.48
C ARG A 209 -15.94 -7.57 6.30
N ARG A 210 -16.69 -7.50 7.40
CA ARG A 210 -18.10 -7.06 7.34
C ARG A 210 -18.22 -5.59 6.92
N THR A 211 -17.38 -4.72 7.49
CA THR A 211 -17.35 -3.30 7.10
C THR A 211 -16.93 -3.13 5.65
N LEU A 212 -15.87 -3.80 5.19
CA LEU A 212 -15.46 -3.75 3.78
C LEU A 212 -16.62 -4.06 2.84
N ARG A 213 -17.38 -5.12 3.14
CA ARG A 213 -18.56 -5.50 2.34
C ARG A 213 -19.69 -4.45 2.42
N ALA A 214 -19.95 -3.91 3.60
CA ALA A 214 -21.02 -2.91 3.81
C ALA A 214 -20.74 -1.59 3.06
N TYR A 215 -19.47 -1.32 2.76
CA TYR A 215 -19.02 -0.14 2.01
C TYR A 215 -18.61 -0.47 0.54
N ASP A 216 -19.00 -1.63 0.03
CA ASP A 216 -18.72 -2.11 -1.33
C ASP A 216 -17.25 -1.93 -1.73
N MET A 217 -16.34 -2.23 -0.82
CA MET A 217 -14.91 -2.14 -1.11
C MET A 217 -14.18 -3.47 -0.95
N THR A 218 -13.26 -3.72 -1.86
CA THR A 218 -12.39 -4.89 -1.86
C THR A 218 -10.96 -4.47 -1.52
N ALA A 219 -10.38 -5.16 -0.54
CA ALA A 219 -9.00 -4.97 -0.13
C ALA A 219 -8.10 -6.03 -0.76
N LEU A 220 -7.07 -5.60 -1.47
CA LEU A 220 -6.13 -6.44 -2.24
C LEU A 220 -4.70 -6.23 -1.70
N PRO A 221 -4.31 -6.95 -0.63
CA PRO A 221 -3.06 -6.72 0.08
C PRO A 221 -1.87 -7.40 -0.61
N LEU A 222 -0.77 -6.67 -0.75
CA LEU A 222 0.56 -7.18 -1.03
C LEU A 222 1.45 -6.95 0.19
N LEU A 223 2.15 -7.98 0.65
CA LEU A 223 3.11 -7.87 1.74
C LEU A 223 4.52 -7.92 1.15
N ALA A 224 5.30 -6.89 1.43
CA ALA A 224 6.61 -6.68 0.83
C ALA A 224 7.65 -6.31 1.89
N LYS A 225 8.92 -6.51 1.58
CA LYS A 225 10.01 -5.98 2.40
C LYS A 225 10.76 -4.89 1.65
N GLN A 226 11.29 -3.93 2.38
CA GLN A 226 12.19 -2.93 1.84
C GLN A 226 13.55 -3.58 1.52
N VAL A 227 14.07 -3.35 0.33
CA VAL A 227 15.32 -3.92 -0.19
C VAL A 227 16.34 -2.85 -0.57
#